data_a9b4502e1602e29176d36e3b2f04cc91
#
_entry.id   a9b4502e1602e29176d36e3b2f04cc91
#
_cell.length_a   1.000
_cell.length_b   1.000
_cell.length_c   1.000
_cell.angle_alpha   90.00
_cell.angle_beta   90.00
_cell.angle_gamma   90.00
#
_symmetry.space_group_name_H-M   'P 1'
#
loop_
_entity.id
_entity.type
_entity.pdbx_description
1 polymer ?
#
loop_
_entity_poly.entity_id
_entity_poly.type
_entity_poly.pdbx_seq_one_letter_code
_entity_poly.pdbx_strand_id
1 'polypeptide(L)'
;IGIQDELDIYPANLFVTDKATIARALFEIGQDLQNQLIFLKDAGKFMEAKRLEERVKYDMEMIRELGYCPGIENYSRYFDGRQAGVRPFCLLDYFPDDFLMVIDESHVTIPQIRAMYGGDHARKSTLVEYGFRLPAAFDNRPLTFDEFEEKTGQTIYISATPADYELEKSEGIIAEQIIRPTGIPDPEIEVVPSLNQIDHLVTEIHKRIALKERTLVTTLTKKMAEELCKYLDRIGIKCQYIHSDVDTLERVKILENLREGVIDVLIGVNLLREGLDLPEVSLVAILDADKEGFLRSTRSLTQTAGRAARNIDGKVIMYADQITRSMQETIDETNYRREKQLKYNEQHHIIPQQIVKSTHTALTQDTSKGYTENTHIHLVADPLVDYMSKPEIEKMIQKTKTAMQQAAK
;
A
#
# COMPACT_ATOMS: atom_id res chain seq x y z
N ILE A 1 29.10 5.91 22.16
CA ILE A 1 27.99 6.20 21.24
C ILE A 1 28.17 7.68 20.91
N GLY A 2 28.50 7.99 19.66
CA GLY A 2 28.64 9.35 19.15
C GLY A 2 27.33 9.86 18.57
N ILE A 3 27.09 11.16 18.62
CA ILE A 3 26.03 11.80 17.86
C ILE A 3 26.64 12.13 16.49
N GLN A 4 25.96 11.74 15.42
CA GLN A 4 26.30 12.12 14.04
C GLN A 4 25.22 13.07 13.55
N ASP A 5 25.63 14.14 12.88
CA ASP A 5 24.73 15.16 12.35
C ASP A 5 24.10 14.71 11.02
N GLU A 6 24.76 13.81 10.29
CA GLU A 6 24.29 13.22 9.02
C GLU A 6 24.57 11.73 9.00
N LEU A 7 23.64 10.95 8.48
CA LEU A 7 23.76 9.50 8.29
C LEU A 7 23.16 9.09 6.96
N ASP A 8 23.97 8.51 6.10
CA ASP A 8 23.50 7.91 4.85
C ASP A 8 23.00 6.49 5.09
N ILE A 9 21.74 6.24 4.74
CA ILE A 9 21.12 4.92 4.83
C ILE A 9 20.99 4.36 3.41
N TYR A 10 21.79 3.35 3.11
CA TYR A 10 21.74 2.67 1.81
C TYR A 10 20.81 1.46 1.85
N PRO A 11 20.16 1.09 0.72
CA PRO A 11 19.42 -0.16 0.62
C PRO A 11 20.32 -1.34 0.95
N ALA A 12 19.91 -2.17 1.91
CA ALA A 12 20.66 -3.37 2.29
C ALA A 12 20.40 -4.50 1.28
N ASN A 13 21.45 -5.14 0.80
CA ASN A 13 21.33 -6.44 0.16
C ASN A 13 21.50 -7.52 1.25
N LEU A 14 20.40 -8.14 1.65
CA LEU A 14 20.35 -9.12 2.74
C LEU A 14 21.10 -10.43 2.43
N PHE A 15 21.48 -10.66 1.17
CA PHE A 15 22.07 -11.91 0.70
C PHE A 15 23.54 -11.75 0.30
N VAL A 16 24.18 -10.62 0.59
CA VAL A 16 25.63 -10.46 0.46
C VAL A 16 26.30 -11.25 1.59
N THR A 17 27.12 -12.22 1.21
CA THR A 17 27.80 -13.11 2.16
C THR A 17 29.20 -13.50 1.65
N ASP A 18 29.98 -14.19 2.48
CA ASP A 18 31.32 -14.65 2.15
C ASP A 18 31.32 -15.81 1.13
N LYS A 19 32.44 -16.02 0.45
CA LYS A 19 32.60 -17.06 -0.57
C LYS A 19 32.40 -18.49 -0.04
N ALA A 20 32.69 -18.74 1.24
CA ALA A 20 32.53 -20.08 1.81
C ALA A 20 31.05 -20.40 2.00
N THR A 21 30.27 -19.42 2.46
CA THR A 21 28.81 -19.55 2.60
C THR A 21 28.15 -19.72 1.21
N ILE A 22 28.60 -18.98 0.20
CA ILE A 22 28.10 -19.16 -1.19
C ILE A 22 28.39 -20.57 -1.68
N ALA A 23 29.60 -21.07 -1.49
CA ALA A 23 29.98 -22.42 -1.93
C ALA A 23 29.15 -23.51 -1.26
N ARG A 24 28.89 -23.38 0.07
CA ARG A 24 28.03 -24.29 0.80
C ARG A 24 26.59 -24.21 0.29
N ALA A 25 26.03 -23.01 0.15
CA ALA A 25 24.67 -22.82 -0.34
C ALA A 25 24.46 -23.42 -1.73
N LEU A 26 25.39 -23.21 -2.66
CA LEU A 26 25.34 -23.80 -3.99
C LEU A 26 25.39 -25.33 -3.97
N PHE A 27 26.18 -25.93 -3.05
CA PHE A 27 26.21 -27.37 -2.88
C PHE A 27 24.87 -27.91 -2.40
N GLU A 28 24.28 -27.30 -1.36
CA GLU A 28 22.98 -27.69 -0.79
C GLU A 28 21.84 -27.50 -1.81
N ILE A 29 21.81 -26.37 -2.55
CA ILE A 29 20.87 -26.11 -3.64
C ILE A 29 20.96 -27.22 -4.71
N GLY A 30 22.19 -27.61 -5.05
CA GLY A 30 22.43 -28.69 -6.03
C GLY A 30 21.89 -30.04 -5.57
N GLN A 31 22.04 -30.37 -4.28
CA GLN A 31 21.48 -31.60 -3.69
C GLN A 31 19.95 -31.59 -3.71
N ASP A 32 19.34 -30.51 -3.26
CA ASP A 32 17.87 -30.36 -3.25
C ASP A 32 17.28 -30.35 -4.65
N LEU A 33 18.01 -29.77 -5.62
CA LEU A 33 17.63 -29.86 -7.02
C LEU A 33 17.57 -31.34 -7.49
N GLN A 34 18.60 -32.13 -7.23
CA GLN A 34 18.62 -33.53 -7.65
C GLN A 34 17.46 -34.32 -7.02
N ASN A 35 17.21 -34.14 -5.73
CA ASN A 35 16.11 -34.78 -5.03
C ASN A 35 14.76 -34.39 -5.64
N GLN A 36 14.55 -33.11 -5.94
CA GLN A 36 13.30 -32.65 -6.52
C GLN A 36 13.11 -33.10 -7.99
N LEU A 37 14.21 -33.21 -8.76
CA LEU A 37 14.15 -33.75 -10.12
C LEU A 37 13.76 -35.22 -10.14
N ILE A 38 14.27 -36.03 -9.20
CA ILE A 38 13.85 -37.44 -9.05
C ILE A 38 12.37 -37.49 -8.73
N PHE A 39 11.92 -36.76 -7.72
CA PHE A 39 10.51 -36.70 -7.31
C PHE A 39 9.57 -36.32 -8.47
N LEU A 40 9.90 -35.28 -9.24
CA LEU A 40 9.09 -34.83 -10.36
C LEU A 40 9.06 -35.87 -11.50
N LYS A 41 10.19 -36.52 -11.81
CA LYS A 41 10.26 -37.56 -12.83
C LYS A 41 9.47 -38.79 -12.44
N ASP A 42 9.54 -39.23 -11.19
CA ASP A 42 8.77 -40.37 -10.65
C ASP A 42 7.26 -40.06 -10.65
N ALA A 43 6.88 -38.80 -10.47
CA ALA A 43 5.51 -38.33 -10.60
C ALA A 43 5.06 -38.12 -12.07
N GLY A 44 5.91 -38.42 -13.06
CA GLY A 44 5.60 -38.26 -14.50
C GLY A 44 5.64 -36.78 -14.98
N LYS A 45 6.09 -35.87 -14.15
CA LYS A 45 6.17 -34.41 -14.44
C LYS A 45 7.49 -34.04 -15.12
N PHE A 46 7.73 -34.56 -16.31
CA PHE A 46 9.02 -34.40 -17.01
C PHE A 46 9.29 -32.95 -17.49
N MET A 47 8.24 -32.24 -17.89
CA MET A 47 8.37 -30.84 -18.35
C MET A 47 8.68 -29.90 -17.18
N GLU A 48 8.04 -30.14 -16.03
CA GLU A 48 8.30 -29.41 -14.78
C GLU A 48 9.72 -29.68 -14.30
N ALA A 49 10.17 -30.93 -14.34
CA ALA A 49 11.54 -31.29 -13.97
C ALA A 49 12.56 -30.58 -14.86
N LYS A 50 12.37 -30.56 -16.19
CA LYS A 50 13.25 -29.85 -17.11
C LYS A 50 13.30 -28.36 -16.84
N ARG A 51 12.14 -27.72 -16.65
CA ARG A 51 12.03 -26.28 -16.36
C ARG A 51 12.74 -25.93 -15.07
N LEU A 52 12.54 -26.72 -14.02
CA LEU A 52 13.18 -26.55 -12.73
C LEU A 52 14.71 -26.65 -12.85
N GLU A 53 15.19 -27.67 -13.57
CA GLU A 53 16.61 -27.91 -13.79
C GLU A 53 17.28 -26.71 -14.49
N GLU A 54 16.69 -26.26 -15.60
CA GLU A 54 17.21 -25.11 -16.37
C GLU A 54 17.24 -23.85 -15.53
N ARG A 55 16.15 -23.57 -14.81
CA ARG A 55 16.03 -22.37 -13.96
C ARG A 55 17.03 -22.38 -12.83
N VAL A 56 17.11 -23.47 -12.05
CA VAL A 56 17.98 -23.50 -10.86
C VAL A 56 19.43 -23.52 -11.25
N LYS A 57 19.83 -24.20 -12.35
CA LYS A 57 21.21 -24.16 -12.85
C LYS A 57 21.61 -22.74 -13.26
N TYR A 58 20.73 -22.03 -13.94
CA TYR A 58 20.96 -20.62 -14.30
C TYR A 58 21.10 -19.73 -13.05
N ASP A 59 20.22 -19.87 -12.08
CA ASP A 59 20.29 -19.12 -10.83
C ASP A 59 21.60 -19.44 -10.06
N MET A 60 22.02 -20.71 -10.02
CA MET A 60 23.29 -21.13 -9.38
C MET A 60 24.53 -20.54 -10.08
N GLU A 61 24.50 -20.44 -11.42
CA GLU A 61 25.57 -19.80 -12.17
C GLU A 61 25.66 -18.32 -11.87
N MET A 62 24.52 -17.61 -11.87
CA MET A 62 24.47 -16.20 -11.48
C MET A 62 24.96 -15.95 -10.05
N ILE A 63 24.55 -16.79 -9.10
CA ILE A 63 25.01 -16.67 -7.70
C ILE A 63 26.53 -16.90 -7.63
N ARG A 64 27.08 -17.84 -8.41
CA ARG A 64 28.52 -18.13 -8.42
C ARG A 64 29.33 -16.97 -8.97
N GLU A 65 28.89 -16.39 -10.08
CA GLU A 65 29.65 -15.36 -10.81
C GLU A 65 29.40 -13.94 -10.25
N LEU A 66 28.15 -13.65 -9.87
CA LEU A 66 27.72 -12.30 -9.48
C LEU A 66 27.40 -12.16 -7.98
N GLY A 67 27.32 -13.27 -7.25
CA GLY A 67 26.86 -13.28 -5.85
C GLY A 67 25.37 -13.06 -5.69
N TYR A 68 24.60 -12.97 -6.76
CA TYR A 68 23.17 -12.63 -6.76
C TYR A 68 22.44 -13.29 -7.95
N CYS A 69 21.13 -13.54 -7.77
CA CYS A 69 20.22 -13.85 -8.87
C CYS A 69 18.82 -13.24 -8.62
N PRO A 70 18.02 -12.97 -9.65
CA PRO A 70 16.64 -12.55 -9.49
C PRO A 70 15.81 -13.61 -8.76
N GLY A 71 15.26 -13.26 -7.60
CA GLY A 71 14.53 -14.20 -6.75
C GLY A 71 15.40 -14.97 -5.77
N ILE A 72 16.59 -14.44 -5.43
CA ILE A 72 17.53 -15.06 -4.47
C ILE A 72 16.87 -15.35 -3.12
N GLU A 73 15.84 -14.61 -2.75
CA GLU A 73 15.08 -14.84 -1.52
C GLU A 73 14.45 -16.24 -1.44
N ASN A 74 14.21 -16.89 -2.58
CA ASN A 74 13.71 -18.26 -2.63
C ASN A 74 14.75 -19.30 -2.21
N TYR A 75 16.01 -18.90 -2.11
CA TYR A 75 17.15 -19.69 -1.67
C TYR A 75 17.65 -19.25 -0.28
N SER A 76 16.95 -18.35 0.42
CA SER A 76 17.40 -17.68 1.66
C SER A 76 17.87 -18.67 2.72
N ARG A 77 17.18 -19.81 2.92
CA ARG A 77 17.54 -20.79 3.96
C ARG A 77 18.95 -21.36 3.81
N TYR A 78 19.46 -21.48 2.58
CA TYR A 78 20.81 -22.01 2.33
C TYR A 78 21.89 -20.99 2.70
N PHE A 79 21.60 -19.69 2.60
CA PHE A 79 22.52 -18.61 2.92
C PHE A 79 22.60 -18.36 4.42
N ASP A 80 21.49 -18.38 5.12
CA ASP A 80 21.44 -18.17 6.57
C ASP A 80 21.55 -19.45 7.41
N GLY A 81 21.61 -20.63 6.77
CA GLY A 81 21.81 -21.91 7.41
C GLY A 81 20.59 -22.43 8.19
N ARG A 82 19.39 -21.93 7.90
CA ARG A 82 18.16 -22.43 8.51
C ARG A 82 17.81 -23.83 8.01
N GLN A 83 17.19 -24.60 8.89
CA GLN A 83 16.61 -25.87 8.51
C GLN A 83 15.32 -25.69 7.69
N ALA A 84 14.93 -26.70 6.91
CA ALA A 84 13.68 -26.71 6.19
C ALA A 84 12.48 -26.53 7.15
N GLY A 85 11.51 -25.70 6.75
CA GLY A 85 10.32 -25.37 7.54
C GLY A 85 10.51 -24.22 8.55
N VAL A 86 11.74 -23.82 8.85
CA VAL A 86 12.01 -22.68 9.73
C VAL A 86 11.84 -21.37 8.97
N ARG A 87 11.01 -20.46 9.52
CA ARG A 87 10.79 -19.13 8.94
C ARG A 87 12.04 -18.24 9.01
N PRO A 88 12.17 -17.23 8.14
CA PRO A 88 13.23 -16.24 8.29
C PRO A 88 12.99 -15.34 9.51
N PHE A 89 14.06 -14.69 9.97
CA PHE A 89 13.94 -13.61 10.94
C PHE A 89 13.16 -12.44 10.34
N CYS A 90 12.30 -11.85 11.16
CA CYS A 90 11.56 -10.64 10.82
C CYS A 90 11.95 -9.50 11.77
N LEU A 91 11.48 -8.29 11.50
CA LEU A 91 11.79 -7.12 12.32
C LEU A 91 11.48 -7.34 13.81
N LEU A 92 10.40 -8.06 14.13
CA LEU A 92 9.99 -8.33 15.51
C LEU A 92 10.99 -9.20 16.29
N ASP A 93 11.81 -9.98 15.60
CA ASP A 93 12.84 -10.81 16.26
C ASP A 93 14.02 -10.00 16.81
N TYR A 94 14.14 -8.72 16.43
CA TYR A 94 15.19 -7.81 16.89
C TYR A 94 14.77 -6.91 18.05
N PHE A 95 13.51 -6.96 18.45
CA PHE A 95 13.01 -6.22 19.61
C PHE A 95 13.25 -7.03 20.89
N PRO A 96 13.39 -6.37 22.05
CA PRO A 96 13.40 -7.06 23.34
C PRO A 96 12.04 -7.72 23.61
N ASP A 97 12.01 -8.75 24.46
CA ASP A 97 10.78 -9.52 24.72
C ASP A 97 9.64 -8.69 25.35
N ASP A 98 9.96 -7.58 26.00
CA ASP A 98 9.04 -6.70 26.73
C ASP A 98 8.64 -5.42 25.96
N PHE A 99 8.76 -5.41 24.63
CA PHE A 99 8.39 -4.24 23.85
C PHE A 99 6.88 -4.00 23.81
N LEU A 100 6.48 -2.74 23.71
CA LEU A 100 5.09 -2.34 23.48
C LEU A 100 4.81 -2.28 21.97
N MET A 101 3.86 -3.07 21.52
CA MET A 101 3.36 -3.01 20.14
C MET A 101 2.23 -2.01 20.02
N VAL A 102 2.31 -1.10 19.07
CA VAL A 102 1.22 -0.19 18.69
C VAL A 102 0.81 -0.50 17.26
N ILE A 103 -0.42 -0.93 17.05
CA ILE A 103 -0.94 -1.31 15.74
C ILE A 103 -1.92 -0.24 15.28
N ASP A 104 -1.49 0.57 14.34
CA ASP A 104 -2.32 1.59 13.71
C ASP A 104 -3.22 0.97 12.64
N GLU A 105 -4.42 1.54 12.45
CA GLU A 105 -5.48 1.02 11.57
C GLU A 105 -5.68 -0.49 11.76
N SER A 106 -5.74 -0.93 13.02
CA SER A 106 -5.71 -2.35 13.41
C SER A 106 -6.79 -3.19 12.72
N HIS A 107 -7.96 -2.62 12.48
CA HIS A 107 -9.08 -3.24 11.75
C HIS A 107 -8.75 -3.65 10.31
N VAL A 108 -7.68 -3.09 9.72
CA VAL A 108 -7.14 -3.47 8.39
C VAL A 108 -5.85 -4.27 8.56
N THR A 109 -4.96 -3.82 9.43
CA THR A 109 -3.63 -4.42 9.63
C THR A 109 -3.73 -5.87 10.11
N ILE A 110 -4.59 -6.16 11.08
CA ILE A 110 -4.75 -7.53 11.61
C ILE A 110 -5.26 -8.52 10.56
N PRO A 111 -6.35 -8.23 9.80
CA PRO A 111 -6.77 -9.11 8.70
C PRO A 111 -5.70 -9.30 7.62
N GLN A 112 -4.89 -8.28 7.31
CA GLN A 112 -3.79 -8.40 6.35
C GLN A 112 -2.71 -9.35 6.86
N ILE A 113 -2.27 -9.21 8.11
CA ILE A 113 -1.29 -10.12 8.73
C ILE A 113 -1.81 -11.55 8.70
N ARG A 114 -3.08 -11.76 9.06
CA ARG A 114 -3.72 -13.08 9.05
C ARG A 114 -3.75 -13.72 7.64
N ALA A 115 -3.93 -12.92 6.60
CA ALA A 115 -4.00 -13.41 5.22
C ALA A 115 -2.63 -13.63 4.56
N MET A 116 -1.57 -12.99 5.05
CA MET A 116 -0.24 -12.98 4.40
C MET A 116 0.32 -14.39 4.17
N TYR A 117 0.34 -15.22 5.19
CA TYR A 117 0.88 -16.58 5.09
C TYR A 117 0.11 -17.42 4.07
N GLY A 118 -1.22 -17.44 4.15
CA GLY A 118 -2.06 -18.24 3.25
C GLY A 118 -1.89 -17.83 1.79
N GLY A 119 -1.85 -16.53 1.50
CA GLY A 119 -1.64 -16.00 0.15
C GLY A 119 -0.26 -16.33 -0.41
N ASP A 120 0.79 -16.18 0.39
CA ASP A 120 2.16 -16.53 -0.02
C ASP A 120 2.31 -18.04 -0.25
N HIS A 121 1.80 -18.86 0.66
CA HIS A 121 1.85 -20.31 0.55
C HIS A 121 1.11 -20.82 -0.71
N ALA A 122 -0.09 -20.34 -0.98
CA ALA A 122 -0.87 -20.73 -2.17
C ALA A 122 -0.12 -20.39 -3.48
N ARG A 123 0.45 -19.18 -3.55
CA ARG A 123 1.26 -18.77 -4.71
C ARG A 123 2.49 -19.66 -4.89
N LYS A 124 3.22 -19.95 -3.82
CA LYS A 124 4.42 -20.79 -3.87
C LYS A 124 4.12 -22.24 -4.17
N SER A 125 3.00 -22.75 -3.68
CA SER A 125 2.53 -24.11 -4.01
C SER A 125 2.41 -24.29 -5.51
N THR A 126 1.76 -23.35 -6.20
CA THR A 126 1.68 -23.35 -7.66
C THR A 126 3.05 -23.30 -8.32
N LEU A 127 3.95 -22.43 -7.86
CA LEU A 127 5.29 -22.28 -8.44
C LEU A 127 6.16 -23.54 -8.26
N VAL A 128 6.07 -24.21 -7.13
CA VAL A 128 6.82 -25.45 -6.85
C VAL A 128 6.20 -26.61 -7.63
N GLU A 129 4.87 -26.75 -7.64
CA GLU A 129 4.16 -27.82 -8.34
C GLU A 129 4.46 -27.84 -9.83
N TYR A 130 4.53 -26.65 -10.46
CA TYR A 130 4.81 -26.52 -11.90
C TYR A 130 6.31 -26.33 -12.24
N GLY A 131 7.21 -26.60 -11.30
CA GLY A 131 8.66 -26.62 -11.54
C GLY A 131 9.28 -25.23 -11.79
N PHE A 132 8.70 -24.15 -11.25
CA PHE A 132 9.28 -22.80 -11.33
C PHE A 132 10.20 -22.49 -10.14
N ARG A 133 10.04 -23.20 -9.01
CA ARG A 133 10.83 -23.00 -7.78
C ARG A 133 11.11 -24.33 -7.08
N LEU A 134 12.22 -24.38 -6.33
CA LEU A 134 12.48 -25.46 -5.39
C LEU A 134 11.53 -25.37 -4.17
N PRO A 135 11.26 -26.49 -3.47
CA PRO A 135 10.50 -26.48 -2.22
C PRO A 135 11.06 -25.53 -1.16
N ALA A 136 12.37 -25.25 -1.17
CA ALA A 136 13.00 -24.24 -0.31
C ALA A 136 12.37 -22.84 -0.37
N ALA A 137 11.66 -22.51 -1.46
CA ALA A 137 10.92 -21.26 -1.58
C ALA A 137 9.84 -21.10 -0.48
N PHE A 138 9.29 -22.19 0.05
CA PHE A 138 8.34 -22.17 1.16
C PHE A 138 8.95 -21.62 2.46
N ASP A 139 10.26 -21.76 2.64
CA ASP A 139 10.94 -21.36 3.86
C ASP A 139 11.20 -19.85 3.94
N ASN A 140 11.09 -19.13 2.83
CA ASN A 140 11.06 -17.67 2.81
C ASN A 140 9.60 -17.19 2.89
N ARG A 141 9.04 -17.18 4.07
CA ARG A 141 7.62 -16.92 4.30
C ARG A 141 7.38 -15.86 5.38
N PRO A 142 6.25 -15.15 5.33
CA PRO A 142 5.83 -14.33 6.45
C PRO A 142 5.48 -15.20 7.66
N LEU A 143 5.31 -14.55 8.82
CA LEU A 143 4.77 -15.18 10.02
C LEU A 143 3.40 -15.79 9.72
N THR A 144 3.09 -16.91 10.34
CA THR A 144 1.70 -17.32 10.55
C THR A 144 1.05 -16.37 11.55
N PHE A 145 -0.26 -16.37 11.63
CA PHE A 145 -0.94 -15.50 12.58
C PHE A 145 -0.63 -15.89 14.02
N ASP A 146 -0.54 -17.17 14.31
CA ASP A 146 -0.18 -17.69 15.64
C ASP A 146 1.25 -17.26 16.05
N GLU A 147 2.22 -17.37 15.11
CA GLU A 147 3.59 -16.88 15.34
C GLU A 147 3.63 -15.36 15.58
N PHE A 148 2.74 -14.62 14.94
CA PHE A 148 2.62 -13.19 15.18
C PHE A 148 2.06 -12.91 16.59
N GLU A 149 1.01 -13.62 17.01
CA GLU A 149 0.44 -13.47 18.36
C GLU A 149 1.43 -13.87 19.46
N GLU A 150 2.22 -14.94 19.25
CA GLU A 150 3.26 -15.35 20.19
C GLU A 150 4.38 -14.31 20.38
N LYS A 151 4.65 -13.52 19.32
CA LYS A 151 5.68 -12.47 19.36
C LYS A 151 5.18 -11.14 19.88
N THR A 152 3.89 -10.91 19.87
CA THR A 152 3.29 -9.67 20.35
C THR A 152 2.86 -9.84 21.81
N GLY A 153 3.50 -9.09 22.71
CA GLY A 153 3.13 -9.02 24.12
C GLY A 153 2.05 -7.96 24.36
N GLN A 154 2.41 -6.90 25.10
CA GLN A 154 1.51 -5.77 25.33
C GLN A 154 1.22 -5.03 24.01
N THR A 155 -0.07 -4.92 23.66
CA THR A 155 -0.47 -4.34 22.39
C THR A 155 -1.55 -3.27 22.59
N ILE A 156 -1.36 -2.12 21.92
CA ILE A 156 -2.35 -1.06 21.78
C ILE A 156 -2.87 -1.11 20.35
N TYR A 157 -4.18 -1.33 20.20
CA TYR A 157 -4.86 -1.27 18.90
C TYR A 157 -5.43 0.13 18.69
N ILE A 158 -5.07 0.78 17.60
CA ILE A 158 -5.57 2.10 17.22
C ILE A 158 -6.45 1.94 15.98
N SER A 159 -7.69 2.41 16.09
CA SER A 159 -8.64 2.36 14.97
C SER A 159 -9.77 3.37 15.16
N ALA A 160 -10.19 4.02 14.07
CA ALA A 160 -11.43 4.79 14.07
C ALA A 160 -12.67 3.88 14.05
N THR A 161 -12.52 2.64 13.59
CA THR A 161 -13.60 1.65 13.42
C THR A 161 -13.09 0.27 13.83
N PRO A 162 -12.91 0.00 15.14
CA PRO A 162 -12.37 -1.26 15.63
C PRO A 162 -13.20 -2.46 15.15
N ALA A 163 -12.53 -3.60 14.98
CA ALA A 163 -13.15 -4.87 14.58
C ALA A 163 -13.29 -5.82 15.77
N ASP A 164 -13.96 -6.93 15.54
CA ASP A 164 -14.27 -7.92 16.60
C ASP A 164 -13.00 -8.45 17.29
N TYR A 165 -11.92 -8.65 16.51
CA TYR A 165 -10.66 -9.14 17.06
C TYR A 165 -10.08 -8.22 18.14
N GLU A 166 -9.99 -6.91 17.85
CA GLU A 166 -9.47 -5.93 18.83
C GLU A 166 -10.37 -5.80 20.05
N LEU A 167 -11.69 -5.86 19.83
CA LEU A 167 -12.68 -5.79 20.92
C LEU A 167 -12.58 -7.03 21.83
N GLU A 168 -12.39 -8.22 21.27
CA GLU A 168 -12.18 -9.45 22.02
C GLU A 168 -10.87 -9.41 22.81
N LYS A 169 -9.76 -9.02 22.15
CA LYS A 169 -8.43 -8.96 22.80
C LYS A 169 -8.33 -7.89 23.89
N SER A 170 -9.09 -6.81 23.80
CA SER A 170 -9.16 -5.75 24.80
C SER A 170 -10.24 -6.00 25.86
N GLU A 171 -10.95 -7.14 25.81
CA GLU A 171 -12.08 -7.44 26.70
C GLU A 171 -13.15 -6.33 26.71
N GLY A 172 -13.28 -5.62 25.60
CA GLY A 172 -14.18 -4.48 25.44
C GLY A 172 -13.72 -3.19 26.14
N ILE A 173 -12.50 -3.14 26.68
CA ILE A 173 -11.93 -1.92 27.25
C ILE A 173 -11.47 -1.01 26.13
N ILE A 174 -12.11 0.15 25.99
CA ILE A 174 -11.86 1.11 24.93
C ILE A 174 -11.58 2.49 25.53
N ALA A 175 -10.52 3.14 25.06
CA ALA A 175 -10.27 4.56 25.32
C ALA A 175 -10.71 5.36 24.10
N GLU A 176 -11.80 6.11 24.23
CA GLU A 176 -12.30 6.98 23.15
C GLU A 176 -11.54 8.30 23.12
N GLN A 177 -10.87 8.60 22.00
CA GLN A 177 -10.25 9.88 21.73
C GLN A 177 -11.02 10.62 20.63
N ILE A 178 -12.09 11.29 20.99
CA ILE A 178 -13.01 11.96 20.05
C ILE A 178 -12.65 13.41 19.83
N ILE A 179 -12.18 14.09 20.90
CA ILE A 179 -11.95 15.53 20.87
C ILE A 179 -10.71 15.89 20.03
N ARG A 180 -10.92 16.78 19.06
CA ARG A 180 -9.87 17.33 18.23
C ARG A 180 -9.39 18.67 18.77
N PRO A 181 -8.06 18.87 18.91
CA PRO A 181 -7.50 20.15 19.38
C PRO A 181 -7.85 21.34 18.47
N THR A 182 -8.08 21.10 17.18
CA THR A 182 -8.48 22.11 16.20
C THR A 182 -9.89 22.65 16.41
N GLY A 183 -10.70 21.97 17.20
CA GLY A 183 -12.11 22.31 17.41
C GLY A 183 -13.04 21.96 16.24
N ILE A 184 -12.52 21.43 15.13
CA ILE A 184 -13.33 21.09 13.94
C ILE A 184 -14.24 19.90 14.26
N PRO A 185 -15.58 20.04 14.21
CA PRO A 185 -16.50 18.95 14.43
C PRO A 185 -16.52 17.99 13.22
N ASP A 186 -17.04 16.78 13.43
CA ASP A 186 -17.31 15.86 12.33
C ASP A 186 -18.29 16.48 11.31
N PRO A 187 -18.21 16.12 10.02
CA PRO A 187 -19.01 16.74 8.97
C PRO A 187 -20.50 16.42 9.13
N GLU A 188 -21.35 17.29 8.61
CA GLU A 188 -22.77 16.98 8.47
C GLU A 188 -22.99 15.97 7.35
N ILE A 189 -23.85 14.97 7.63
CA ILE A 189 -24.23 13.97 6.62
C ILE A 189 -25.64 14.26 6.16
N GLU A 190 -25.79 14.50 4.86
CA GLU A 190 -27.06 14.65 4.18
C GLU A 190 -27.33 13.42 3.30
N VAL A 191 -28.57 12.91 3.35
CA VAL A 191 -29.01 11.83 2.47
C VAL A 191 -29.92 12.42 1.40
N VAL A 192 -29.56 12.19 0.13
CA VAL A 192 -30.27 12.74 -1.04
C VAL A 192 -30.71 11.57 -1.93
N PRO A 193 -31.94 11.58 -2.49
CA PRO A 193 -32.40 10.54 -3.41
C PRO A 193 -31.45 10.34 -4.60
N SER A 194 -31.34 9.10 -5.08
CA SER A 194 -30.48 8.75 -6.24
C SER A 194 -31.02 9.33 -7.54
N LEU A 195 -32.27 9.69 -7.62
CA LEU A 195 -32.85 10.33 -8.79
C LEU A 195 -32.20 11.71 -9.02
N ASN A 196 -31.64 11.91 -10.22
CA ASN A 196 -30.88 13.12 -10.60
C ASN A 196 -29.63 13.39 -9.73
N GLN A 197 -29.05 12.35 -9.14
CA GLN A 197 -27.87 12.47 -8.25
C GLN A 197 -26.69 13.20 -8.93
N ILE A 198 -26.50 13.03 -10.24
CA ILE A 198 -25.38 13.66 -10.94
C ILE A 198 -25.61 15.16 -11.11
N ASP A 199 -26.81 15.61 -11.44
CA ASP A 199 -27.11 17.05 -11.58
C ASP A 199 -27.00 17.76 -10.22
N HIS A 200 -27.48 17.12 -9.15
CA HIS A 200 -27.31 17.63 -7.80
C HIS A 200 -25.84 17.70 -7.40
N LEU A 201 -25.06 16.62 -7.68
CA LEU A 201 -23.62 16.56 -7.42
C LEU A 201 -22.87 17.69 -8.14
N VAL A 202 -23.16 17.92 -9.42
CA VAL A 202 -22.56 19.00 -10.22
C VAL A 202 -22.85 20.37 -9.59
N THR A 203 -24.07 20.58 -9.12
CA THR A 203 -24.46 21.83 -8.43
C THR A 203 -23.65 22.04 -7.14
N GLU A 204 -23.48 20.99 -6.33
CA GLU A 204 -22.68 21.05 -5.11
C GLU A 204 -21.19 21.24 -5.40
N ILE A 205 -20.65 20.58 -6.44
CA ILE A 205 -19.26 20.79 -6.89
C ILE A 205 -19.03 22.25 -7.28
N HIS A 206 -19.92 22.86 -8.07
CA HIS A 206 -19.77 24.28 -8.44
C HIS A 206 -19.74 25.21 -7.22
N LYS A 207 -20.55 24.94 -6.19
CA LYS A 207 -20.49 25.71 -4.93
C LYS A 207 -19.11 25.61 -4.29
N ARG A 208 -18.50 24.42 -4.25
CA ARG A 208 -17.17 24.21 -3.67
C ARG A 208 -16.05 24.83 -4.50
N ILE A 209 -16.13 24.74 -5.82
CA ILE A 209 -15.19 25.43 -6.73
C ILE A 209 -15.20 26.94 -6.50
N ALA A 210 -16.38 27.54 -6.34
CA ALA A 210 -16.50 28.97 -6.05
C ALA A 210 -15.81 29.39 -4.73
N LEU A 211 -15.75 28.50 -3.75
CA LEU A 211 -15.06 28.66 -2.48
C LEU A 211 -13.57 28.25 -2.53
N LYS A 212 -13.09 27.78 -3.68
CA LYS A 212 -11.75 27.19 -3.86
C LYS A 212 -11.49 25.94 -3.00
N GLU A 213 -12.53 25.22 -2.68
CA GLU A 213 -12.50 23.96 -1.95
C GLU A 213 -12.51 22.76 -2.90
N ARG A 214 -12.20 21.57 -2.38
CA ARG A 214 -12.08 20.34 -3.15
C ARG A 214 -13.17 19.36 -2.80
N THR A 215 -13.50 18.49 -3.79
CA THR A 215 -14.53 17.47 -3.64
C THR A 215 -13.94 16.08 -3.87
N LEU A 216 -14.30 15.13 -2.99
CA LEU A 216 -14.08 13.71 -3.20
C LEU A 216 -15.41 13.05 -3.61
N VAL A 217 -15.37 12.18 -4.63
CA VAL A 217 -16.53 11.41 -5.06
C VAL A 217 -16.19 9.92 -5.04
N THR A 218 -17.02 9.12 -4.36
CA THR A 218 -16.85 7.66 -4.36
C THR A 218 -17.89 6.97 -5.19
N THR A 219 -17.45 6.06 -6.06
CA THR A 219 -18.28 5.22 -6.92
C THR A 219 -18.14 3.75 -6.56
N LEU A 220 -18.98 2.87 -7.10
CA LEU A 220 -18.93 1.43 -6.87
C LEU A 220 -17.97 0.69 -7.80
N THR A 221 -17.74 1.23 -9.00
CA THR A 221 -16.92 0.55 -10.02
C THR A 221 -15.92 1.51 -10.69
N LYS A 222 -14.83 0.95 -11.20
CA LYS A 222 -13.85 1.70 -12.01
C LYS A 222 -14.50 2.37 -13.20
N LYS A 223 -15.39 1.65 -13.91
CA LYS A 223 -16.09 2.16 -15.08
C LYS A 223 -16.95 3.39 -14.75
N MET A 224 -17.67 3.36 -13.63
CA MET A 224 -18.45 4.52 -13.17
C MET A 224 -17.54 5.72 -12.87
N ALA A 225 -16.38 5.50 -12.24
CA ALA A 225 -15.44 6.57 -11.96
C ALA A 225 -14.90 7.21 -13.24
N GLU A 226 -14.55 6.40 -14.24
CA GLU A 226 -14.07 6.89 -15.54
C GLU A 226 -15.15 7.64 -16.33
N GLU A 227 -16.36 7.10 -16.38
CA GLU A 227 -17.49 7.72 -17.09
C GLU A 227 -17.89 9.06 -16.43
N LEU A 228 -17.93 9.09 -15.11
CA LEU A 228 -18.19 10.32 -14.36
C LEU A 228 -17.11 11.36 -14.61
N CYS A 229 -15.84 10.99 -14.57
CA CYS A 229 -14.74 11.90 -14.87
C CYS A 229 -14.85 12.49 -16.27
N LYS A 230 -15.10 11.66 -17.29
CA LYS A 230 -15.34 12.12 -18.67
C LYS A 230 -16.54 13.06 -18.80
N TYR A 231 -17.60 12.82 -18.03
CA TYR A 231 -18.77 13.69 -18.02
C TYR A 231 -18.43 15.05 -17.41
N LEU A 232 -17.79 15.07 -16.25
CA LEU A 232 -17.38 16.31 -15.56
C LEU A 232 -16.42 17.15 -16.41
N ASP A 233 -15.45 16.52 -17.06
CA ASP A 233 -14.53 17.20 -17.99
C ASP A 233 -15.27 17.88 -19.14
N ARG A 234 -16.28 17.24 -19.73
CA ARG A 234 -17.08 17.82 -20.83
C ARG A 234 -17.84 19.09 -20.43
N ILE A 235 -18.21 19.20 -19.16
CA ILE A 235 -18.90 20.38 -18.62
C ILE A 235 -17.92 21.39 -17.99
N GLY A 236 -16.59 21.16 -18.15
CA GLY A 236 -15.55 22.09 -17.74
C GLY A 236 -15.11 22.00 -16.29
N ILE A 237 -15.47 20.93 -15.57
CA ILE A 237 -15.00 20.66 -14.21
C ILE A 237 -13.71 19.84 -14.28
N LYS A 238 -12.63 20.37 -13.71
CA LYS A 238 -11.33 19.70 -13.67
C LYS A 238 -11.36 18.53 -12.69
N CYS A 239 -11.26 17.30 -13.20
CA CYS A 239 -11.30 16.10 -12.38
C CYS A 239 -10.22 15.09 -12.76
N GLN A 240 -9.86 14.26 -11.81
CA GLN A 240 -9.08 13.03 -12.01
C GLN A 240 -9.73 11.88 -11.25
N TYR A 241 -9.40 10.65 -11.64
CA TYR A 241 -9.88 9.46 -10.94
C TYR A 241 -8.70 8.60 -10.49
N ILE A 242 -8.89 7.88 -9.36
CA ILE A 242 -7.92 6.93 -8.82
C ILE A 242 -8.55 5.54 -8.71
N HIS A 243 -7.81 4.53 -9.17
CA HIS A 243 -8.15 3.12 -8.99
C HIS A 243 -6.90 2.28 -8.65
N SER A 244 -7.08 0.98 -8.42
CA SER A 244 -6.02 0.05 -7.99
C SER A 244 -4.84 -0.07 -8.96
N ASP A 245 -5.03 0.28 -10.23
CA ASP A 245 -4.03 0.07 -11.27
C ASP A 245 -3.16 1.33 -11.50
N VAL A 246 -3.44 2.43 -10.77
CA VAL A 246 -2.62 3.65 -10.79
C VAL A 246 -1.36 3.42 -9.98
N ASP A 247 -0.20 3.69 -10.58
CA ASP A 247 1.10 3.57 -9.92
C ASP A 247 1.22 4.49 -8.71
N THR A 248 2.06 4.09 -7.74
CA THR A 248 2.22 4.83 -6.48
C THR A 248 2.68 6.28 -6.70
N LEU A 249 3.62 6.50 -7.61
CA LEU A 249 4.11 7.86 -7.92
C LEU A 249 3.04 8.71 -8.61
N GLU A 250 2.29 8.12 -9.52
CA GLU A 250 1.16 8.80 -10.18
C GLU A 250 0.07 9.16 -9.17
N ARG A 251 -0.22 8.25 -8.21
CA ARG A 251 -1.16 8.53 -7.12
C ARG A 251 -0.74 9.74 -6.29
N VAL A 252 0.54 9.84 -5.91
CA VAL A 252 1.06 11.01 -5.17
C VAL A 252 0.84 12.28 -5.97
N LYS A 253 1.17 12.28 -7.27
CA LYS A 253 0.98 13.43 -8.15
C LYS A 253 -0.49 13.85 -8.29
N ILE A 254 -1.41 12.90 -8.39
CA ILE A 254 -2.87 13.19 -8.46
C ILE A 254 -3.32 13.88 -7.17
N LEU A 255 -2.86 13.42 -6.01
CA LEU A 255 -3.21 14.02 -4.73
C LEU A 255 -2.61 15.43 -4.56
N GLU A 256 -1.41 15.65 -5.05
CA GLU A 256 -0.80 16.98 -5.10
C GLU A 256 -1.58 17.92 -6.02
N ASN A 257 -1.96 17.48 -7.22
CA ASN A 257 -2.80 18.24 -8.14
C ASN A 257 -4.12 18.67 -7.49
N LEU A 258 -4.74 17.80 -6.67
CA LEU A 258 -5.95 18.15 -5.93
C LEU A 258 -5.68 19.23 -4.89
N ARG A 259 -4.61 19.09 -4.12
CA ARG A 259 -4.25 20.02 -3.05
C ARG A 259 -3.85 21.40 -3.60
N GLU A 260 -3.11 21.45 -4.70
CA GLU A 260 -2.70 22.67 -5.38
C GLU A 260 -3.84 23.33 -6.17
N GLY A 261 -4.96 22.62 -6.39
CA GLY A 261 -6.09 23.14 -7.15
C GLY A 261 -5.92 23.07 -8.66
N VAL A 262 -5.02 22.22 -9.12
CA VAL A 262 -4.93 21.88 -10.55
C VAL A 262 -6.18 21.12 -10.98
N ILE A 263 -6.73 20.29 -10.08
CA ILE A 263 -8.01 19.63 -10.20
C ILE A 263 -8.91 20.03 -9.03
N ASP A 264 -10.22 20.04 -9.26
CA ASP A 264 -11.24 20.41 -8.28
C ASP A 264 -11.94 19.18 -7.67
N VAL A 265 -11.97 18.08 -8.41
CA VAL A 265 -12.68 16.85 -8.04
C VAL A 265 -11.77 15.63 -8.19
N LEU A 266 -11.76 14.81 -7.17
CA LEU A 266 -11.10 13.50 -7.22
C LEU A 266 -12.15 12.40 -7.07
N ILE A 267 -12.18 11.49 -8.05
CA ILE A 267 -13.13 10.37 -8.08
C ILE A 267 -12.39 9.07 -7.77
N GLY A 268 -12.95 8.23 -6.91
CA GLY A 268 -12.33 6.95 -6.57
C GLY A 268 -13.34 5.87 -6.19
N VAL A 269 -12.91 4.61 -6.27
CA VAL A 269 -13.74 3.46 -5.89
C VAL A 269 -13.55 3.12 -4.42
N ASN A 270 -12.34 2.81 -4.01
CA ASN A 270 -11.99 2.33 -2.67
C ASN A 270 -10.81 3.07 -2.04
N LEU A 271 -10.00 3.73 -2.84
CA LEU A 271 -8.71 4.28 -2.42
C LEU A 271 -8.80 5.60 -1.65
N LEU A 272 -10.00 6.07 -1.36
CA LEU A 272 -10.24 7.30 -0.60
C LEU A 272 -10.42 7.08 0.90
N ARG A 273 -10.18 5.86 1.41
CA ARG A 273 -10.44 5.51 2.81
C ARG A 273 -9.26 5.80 3.72
N GLU A 274 -8.07 5.33 3.38
CA GLU A 274 -6.89 5.33 4.25
C GLU A 274 -5.75 6.15 3.66
N GLY A 275 -4.87 6.64 4.51
CA GLY A 275 -3.65 7.33 4.10
C GLY A 275 -3.82 8.67 3.39
N LEU A 276 -5.02 9.28 3.40
CA LEU A 276 -5.26 10.59 2.81
C LEU A 276 -5.47 11.65 3.89
N ASP A 277 -4.68 12.70 3.81
CA ASP A 277 -4.81 13.88 4.66
C ASP A 277 -4.99 15.13 3.78
N LEU A 278 -6.26 15.46 3.52
CA LEU A 278 -6.69 16.47 2.56
C LEU A 278 -7.56 17.53 3.26
N PRO A 279 -6.97 18.48 3.99
CA PRO A 279 -7.73 19.52 4.67
C PRO A 279 -8.45 20.47 3.70
N GLU A 280 -8.09 20.48 2.44
CA GLU A 280 -8.71 21.25 1.37
C GLU A 280 -10.07 20.67 0.92
N VAL A 281 -10.36 19.42 1.28
CA VAL A 281 -11.61 18.73 0.92
C VAL A 281 -12.71 19.13 1.88
N SER A 282 -13.74 19.80 1.37
CA SER A 282 -14.93 20.19 2.12
C SER A 282 -16.17 19.36 1.76
N LEU A 283 -16.19 18.69 0.60
CA LEU A 283 -17.30 17.84 0.19
C LEU A 283 -16.82 16.40 -0.08
N VAL A 284 -17.52 15.46 0.53
CA VAL A 284 -17.44 14.04 0.20
C VAL A 284 -18.78 13.57 -0.30
N ALA A 285 -18.84 13.12 -1.56
CA ALA A 285 -20.04 12.58 -2.18
C ALA A 285 -19.94 11.07 -2.34
N ILE A 286 -20.92 10.35 -1.84
CA ILE A 286 -20.99 8.88 -1.89
C ILE A 286 -22.16 8.50 -2.79
N LEU A 287 -21.87 8.08 -4.03
CA LEU A 287 -22.89 7.61 -4.96
C LEU A 287 -23.33 6.19 -4.59
N ASP A 288 -24.63 5.91 -4.82
CA ASP A 288 -25.21 4.59 -4.53
C ASP A 288 -24.87 4.09 -3.12
N ALA A 289 -25.09 4.93 -2.11
CA ALA A 289 -24.73 4.64 -0.73
C ALA A 289 -25.58 3.51 -0.12
N ASP A 290 -26.76 3.23 -0.67
CA ASP A 290 -27.68 2.16 -0.27
C ASP A 290 -27.35 0.78 -0.86
N LYS A 291 -26.36 0.68 -1.73
CA LYS A 291 -25.91 -0.60 -2.28
C LYS A 291 -24.99 -1.31 -1.29
N GLU A 292 -25.59 -1.95 -0.28
CA GLU A 292 -24.85 -2.64 0.78
C GLU A 292 -23.82 -3.63 0.21
N GLY A 293 -22.67 -3.70 0.87
CA GLY A 293 -21.54 -4.53 0.50
C GLY A 293 -20.24 -4.00 1.10
N PHE A 294 -19.13 -4.61 0.72
CA PHE A 294 -17.80 -4.25 1.24
C PHE A 294 -17.46 -2.75 1.08
N LEU A 295 -17.90 -2.11 -0.02
CA LEU A 295 -17.64 -0.70 -0.29
C LEU A 295 -18.63 0.25 0.40
N ARG A 296 -19.71 -0.25 0.97
CA ARG A 296 -20.78 0.51 1.64
C ARG A 296 -21.13 -0.06 3.02
N SER A 297 -20.20 -0.77 3.65
CA SER A 297 -20.30 -1.17 5.05
C SER A 297 -20.17 0.06 5.95
N THR A 298 -20.66 -0.02 7.19
CA THR A 298 -20.55 1.02 8.23
C THR A 298 -19.12 1.55 8.32
N ARG A 299 -18.14 0.65 8.41
CA ARG A 299 -16.71 0.99 8.46
C ARG A 299 -16.26 1.78 7.24
N SER A 300 -16.65 1.34 6.04
CA SER A 300 -16.30 2.01 4.80
C SER A 300 -16.90 3.41 4.70
N LEU A 301 -18.17 3.54 5.05
CA LEU A 301 -18.89 4.82 5.02
C LEU A 301 -18.32 5.79 6.04
N THR A 302 -18.06 5.34 7.29
CA THR A 302 -17.48 6.15 8.35
C THR A 302 -16.10 6.68 7.99
N GLN A 303 -15.22 5.83 7.44
CA GLN A 303 -13.89 6.27 7.00
C GLN A 303 -13.93 7.26 5.84
N THR A 304 -14.83 7.02 4.89
CA THR A 304 -15.01 7.92 3.75
C THR A 304 -15.57 9.26 4.21
N ALA A 305 -16.58 9.28 5.05
CA ALA A 305 -17.16 10.49 5.64
C ALA A 305 -16.10 11.30 6.42
N GLY A 306 -15.25 10.61 7.17
CA GLY A 306 -14.17 11.20 7.93
C GLY A 306 -13.15 12.00 7.10
N ARG A 307 -13.13 11.84 5.76
CA ARG A 307 -12.26 12.66 4.90
C ARG A 307 -12.66 14.13 4.84
N ALA A 308 -13.93 14.46 5.05
CA ALA A 308 -14.39 15.84 5.17
C ALA A 308 -14.19 16.44 6.59
N ALA A 309 -13.82 15.64 7.58
CA ALA A 309 -13.73 16.04 8.99
C ALA A 309 -12.53 16.95 9.32
N ARG A 310 -11.72 17.34 8.35
CA ARG A 310 -10.57 18.25 8.51
C ARG A 310 -10.81 19.63 7.94
N ASN A 311 -11.97 19.85 7.35
CA ASN A 311 -12.41 21.14 6.83
C ASN A 311 -13.53 21.70 7.72
N ILE A 312 -13.48 22.98 8.01
CA ILE A 312 -14.50 23.67 8.82
C ILE A 312 -15.90 23.53 8.18
N ASP A 313 -15.96 23.63 6.85
CA ASP A 313 -17.18 23.54 6.06
C ASP A 313 -17.42 22.12 5.51
N GLY A 314 -16.88 21.13 6.26
CA GLY A 314 -16.97 19.71 5.89
C GLY A 314 -18.42 19.22 5.80
N LYS A 315 -18.79 18.67 4.63
CA LYS A 315 -20.09 18.10 4.34
C LYS A 315 -19.95 16.75 3.65
N VAL A 316 -20.85 15.82 3.99
CA VAL A 316 -20.97 14.52 3.32
C VAL A 316 -22.34 14.41 2.71
N ILE A 317 -22.43 13.99 1.45
CA ILE A 317 -23.69 13.69 0.77
C ILE A 317 -23.71 12.20 0.42
N MET A 318 -24.68 11.50 0.94
CA MET A 318 -24.96 10.10 0.61
C MET A 318 -26.16 10.06 -0.36
N TYR A 319 -25.92 9.63 -1.59
CA TYR A 319 -26.98 9.44 -2.57
C TYR A 319 -27.57 8.04 -2.39
N ALA A 320 -28.84 7.98 -2.00
CA ALA A 320 -29.51 6.74 -1.66
C ALA A 320 -31.04 6.89 -1.73
N ASP A 321 -31.71 5.85 -2.18
CA ASP A 321 -33.19 5.81 -2.18
C ASP A 321 -33.73 5.24 -0.87
N GLN A 322 -32.91 4.52 -0.12
CA GLN A 322 -33.24 3.97 1.20
C GLN A 322 -32.06 4.13 2.15
N ILE A 323 -32.36 4.45 3.40
CA ILE A 323 -31.32 4.45 4.45
C ILE A 323 -31.13 3.01 4.90
N THR A 324 -29.94 2.46 4.63
CA THR A 324 -29.56 1.12 5.07
C THR A 324 -29.09 1.13 6.53
N ARG A 325 -28.93 -0.05 7.12
CA ARG A 325 -28.39 -0.17 8.47
C ARG A 325 -26.98 0.43 8.56
N SER A 326 -26.13 0.16 7.60
CA SER A 326 -24.76 0.69 7.57
C SER A 326 -24.72 2.21 7.46
N MET A 327 -25.65 2.80 6.71
CA MET A 327 -25.78 4.26 6.63
C MET A 327 -26.24 4.84 7.95
N GLN A 328 -27.27 4.25 8.58
CA GLN A 328 -27.82 4.73 9.86
C GLN A 328 -26.76 4.71 10.96
N GLU A 329 -26.04 3.60 11.12
CA GLU A 329 -24.95 3.48 12.07
C GLU A 329 -23.86 4.54 11.84
N THR A 330 -23.51 4.82 10.58
CA THR A 330 -22.52 5.87 10.22
C THR A 330 -23.02 7.25 10.59
N ILE A 331 -24.30 7.55 10.30
CA ILE A 331 -24.92 8.85 10.61
C ILE A 331 -24.96 9.06 12.11
N ASP A 332 -25.42 8.07 12.87
CA ASP A 332 -25.57 8.14 14.32
C ASP A 332 -24.20 8.35 15.00
N GLU A 333 -23.19 7.60 14.59
CA GLU A 333 -21.85 7.71 15.12
C GLU A 333 -21.19 9.06 14.78
N THR A 334 -21.39 9.55 13.57
CA THR A 334 -20.85 10.86 13.14
C THR A 334 -21.51 11.99 13.91
N ASN A 335 -22.83 11.93 14.10
CA ASN A 335 -23.58 12.91 14.88
C ASN A 335 -23.15 12.90 16.36
N TYR A 336 -22.98 11.72 16.96
CA TYR A 336 -22.48 11.59 18.32
C TYR A 336 -21.12 12.26 18.53
N ARG A 337 -20.16 12.02 17.62
CA ARG A 337 -18.84 12.65 17.67
C ARG A 337 -18.93 14.16 17.46
N ARG A 338 -19.77 14.59 16.51
CA ARG A 338 -20.01 16.00 16.23
C ARG A 338 -20.56 16.74 17.45
N GLU A 339 -21.58 16.18 18.10
CA GLU A 339 -22.19 16.76 19.30
C GLU A 339 -21.18 16.85 20.46
N LYS A 340 -20.41 15.79 20.70
CA LYS A 340 -19.35 15.82 21.72
C LYS A 340 -18.31 16.93 21.46
N GLN A 341 -17.87 17.09 20.21
CA GLN A 341 -16.92 18.15 19.85
C GLN A 341 -17.51 19.54 20.03
N LEU A 342 -18.73 19.76 19.55
CA LEU A 342 -19.40 21.06 19.69
C LEU A 342 -19.60 21.45 21.17
N LYS A 343 -20.06 20.49 21.99
CA LYS A 343 -20.23 20.70 23.45
C LYS A 343 -18.90 21.02 24.13
N TYR A 344 -17.82 20.32 23.74
CA TYR A 344 -16.49 20.58 24.27
C TYR A 344 -15.99 21.97 23.86
N ASN A 345 -16.19 22.37 22.59
CA ASN A 345 -15.83 23.69 22.09
C ASN A 345 -16.54 24.81 22.87
N GLU A 346 -17.84 24.63 23.12
CA GLU A 346 -18.62 25.59 23.89
C GLU A 346 -18.12 25.73 25.35
N GLN A 347 -17.86 24.59 26.00
CA GLN A 347 -17.37 24.56 27.40
C GLN A 347 -15.98 25.18 27.54
N HIS A 348 -15.13 25.01 26.55
CA HIS A 348 -13.71 25.48 26.58
C HIS A 348 -13.47 26.74 25.75
N HIS A 349 -14.53 27.35 25.20
CA HIS A 349 -14.44 28.54 24.33
C HIS A 349 -13.48 28.38 23.15
N ILE A 350 -13.48 27.18 22.55
CA ILE A 350 -12.64 26.85 21.39
C ILE A 350 -13.34 27.29 20.11
N ILE A 351 -12.68 28.10 19.32
CA ILE A 351 -13.12 28.46 17.97
C ILE A 351 -12.45 27.51 17.01
N PRO A 352 -13.23 26.76 16.18
CA PRO A 352 -12.65 25.87 15.17
C PRO A 352 -11.66 26.60 14.25
N GLN A 353 -10.53 25.97 13.99
CA GLN A 353 -9.48 26.54 13.14
C GLN A 353 -9.16 25.62 11.97
N GLN A 354 -9.21 26.17 10.75
CA GLN A 354 -8.86 25.44 9.54
C GLN A 354 -7.39 25.00 9.58
N ILE A 355 -7.14 23.73 9.28
CA ILE A 355 -5.79 23.20 9.14
C ILE A 355 -5.21 23.66 7.79
N VAL A 356 -4.07 24.33 7.84
CA VAL A 356 -3.31 24.69 6.64
C VAL A 356 -2.01 23.88 6.63
N LYS A 357 -1.84 23.04 5.63
CA LYS A 357 -0.62 22.24 5.44
C LYS A 357 0.16 22.72 4.23
N SER A 358 1.49 22.55 4.29
CA SER A 358 2.34 22.68 3.10
C SER A 358 1.85 21.76 1.98
N THR A 359 1.73 22.28 0.76
CA THR A 359 1.28 21.53 -0.41
C THR A 359 2.36 20.58 -0.93
N HIS A 360 3.64 20.82 -0.61
CA HIS A 360 4.74 19.99 -1.10
C HIS A 360 5.05 18.83 -0.15
N THR A 361 5.11 17.63 -0.69
CA THR A 361 5.58 16.44 0.01
C THR A 361 7.11 16.34 -0.08
N ALA A 362 7.78 15.80 0.94
CA ALA A 362 9.23 15.60 0.92
C ALA A 362 9.73 14.78 -0.29
N LEU A 363 8.88 13.91 -0.82
CA LEU A 363 9.18 13.10 -2.02
C LEU A 363 9.25 13.90 -3.33
N THR A 364 8.60 15.07 -3.40
CA THR A 364 8.60 15.93 -4.60
C THR A 364 9.65 17.04 -4.53
N GLN A 365 10.15 17.38 -3.35
CA GLN A 365 11.25 18.36 -3.22
C GLN A 365 12.56 17.85 -3.85
N ASP A 366 12.80 16.53 -3.88
CA ASP A 366 14.00 15.96 -4.49
C ASP A 366 13.96 15.93 -6.03
N THR A 367 12.77 15.96 -6.64
CA THR A 367 12.64 15.99 -8.11
C THR A 367 12.70 17.41 -8.69
N SER A 368 12.47 18.45 -7.89
CA SER A 368 12.52 19.86 -8.33
C SER A 368 13.89 20.54 -8.11
N LYS A 369 14.68 20.01 -7.20
CA LYS A 369 16.12 20.30 -7.20
C LYS A 369 16.72 19.45 -8.28
N GLY A 370 16.85 20.01 -9.48
CA GLY A 370 17.44 19.33 -10.62
C GLY A 370 18.65 18.53 -10.18
N TYR A 371 18.65 17.27 -10.52
CA TYR A 371 19.85 16.44 -10.46
C TYR A 371 20.96 17.25 -11.13
N THR A 372 21.76 17.92 -10.34
CA THR A 372 23.07 18.39 -10.82
C THR A 372 23.80 17.11 -11.20
N GLU A 373 24.26 17.07 -12.44
CA GLU A 373 24.90 15.96 -13.16
C GLU A 373 26.15 15.41 -12.46
N ASN A 374 26.09 14.98 -11.20
CA ASN A 374 27.23 14.35 -10.54
C ASN A 374 26.87 13.28 -9.49
N THR A 375 25.64 12.80 -9.44
CA THR A 375 25.37 11.53 -8.79
C THR A 375 25.14 10.49 -9.88
N HIS A 376 26.16 9.70 -10.16
CA HIS A 376 25.99 8.43 -10.84
C HIS A 376 25.00 7.60 -9.99
N ILE A 377 23.70 7.70 -10.31
CA ILE A 377 22.76 6.66 -9.92
C ILE A 377 23.27 5.44 -10.68
N HIS A 378 23.95 4.56 -9.99
CA HIS A 378 24.03 3.17 -10.41
C HIS A 378 22.59 2.62 -10.35
N LEU A 379 21.77 2.94 -11.36
CA LEU A 379 20.77 1.98 -11.80
C LEU A 379 21.54 0.68 -11.84
N VAL A 380 20.99 -0.40 -11.25
CA VAL A 380 21.58 -1.74 -11.27
C VAL A 380 22.00 -2.04 -12.71
N ALA A 381 23.11 -1.41 -13.08
CA ALA A 381 23.83 -1.71 -14.28
C ALA A 381 24.42 -3.08 -14.02
N ASP A 382 24.23 -3.94 -14.98
CA ASP A 382 24.91 -5.23 -15.06
C ASP A 382 26.28 -5.12 -14.39
N PRO A 383 26.61 -5.85 -13.30
CA PRO A 383 27.88 -5.71 -12.58
C PRO A 383 29.12 -5.86 -13.48
N LEU A 384 28.94 -6.40 -14.67
CA LEU A 384 29.96 -6.46 -15.73
C LEU A 384 30.40 -5.07 -16.22
N VAL A 385 29.54 -4.05 -16.12
CA VAL A 385 29.87 -2.70 -16.63
C VAL A 385 30.92 -2.01 -15.76
N ASP A 386 30.97 -2.30 -14.46
CA ASP A 386 31.95 -1.71 -13.54
C ASP A 386 33.39 -2.22 -13.76
N TYR A 387 33.55 -3.34 -14.46
CA TYR A 387 34.85 -3.94 -14.80
C TYR A 387 35.26 -3.68 -16.25
N MET A 388 34.44 -2.99 -17.05
CA MET A 388 34.71 -2.72 -18.45
C MET A 388 35.38 -1.35 -18.65
N SER A 389 36.33 -1.29 -19.53
CA SER A 389 36.92 -0.01 -19.96
C SER A 389 35.91 0.80 -20.81
N LYS A 390 36.02 2.14 -20.80
CA LYS A 390 35.15 3.01 -21.61
C LYS A 390 34.99 2.57 -23.08
N PRO A 391 36.05 2.12 -23.80
CA PRO A 391 35.92 1.63 -25.16
C PRO A 391 35.10 0.36 -25.31
N GLU A 392 35.12 -0.51 -24.29
CA GLU A 392 34.34 -1.76 -24.27
C GLU A 392 32.88 -1.49 -24.05
N ILE A 393 32.54 -0.54 -23.16
CA ILE A 393 31.18 -0.07 -22.90
C ILE A 393 30.58 0.56 -24.16
N GLU A 394 31.33 1.42 -24.87
CA GLU A 394 30.88 2.03 -26.12
C GLU A 394 30.62 0.96 -27.21
N LYS A 395 31.47 -0.04 -27.29
CA LYS A 395 31.31 -1.16 -28.24
C LYS A 395 30.08 -2.02 -27.93
N MET A 396 29.78 -2.22 -26.64
CA MET A 396 28.60 -2.94 -26.20
C MET A 396 27.31 -2.15 -26.46
N ILE A 397 27.31 -0.84 -26.21
CA ILE A 397 26.19 0.06 -26.53
C ILE A 397 25.88 0.02 -28.03
N GLN A 398 26.90 0.09 -28.88
CA GLN A 398 26.74 0.04 -30.32
C GLN A 398 26.20 -1.31 -30.80
N LYS A 399 26.67 -2.41 -30.22
CA LYS A 399 26.17 -3.77 -30.50
C LYS A 399 24.71 -3.93 -30.12
N THR A 400 24.32 -3.44 -28.94
CA THR A 400 22.95 -3.48 -28.45
C THR A 400 22.00 -2.62 -29.28
N LYS A 401 22.42 -1.40 -29.66
CA LYS A 401 21.68 -0.54 -30.60
C LYS A 401 21.43 -1.22 -31.94
N THR A 402 22.46 -1.88 -32.50
CA THR A 402 22.33 -2.59 -33.78
C THR A 402 21.38 -3.79 -33.66
N ALA A 403 21.45 -4.55 -32.57
CA ALA A 403 20.51 -5.65 -32.28
C ALA A 403 19.07 -5.17 -32.11
N MET A 404 18.84 -4.06 -31.39
CA MET A 404 17.51 -3.45 -31.26
C MET A 404 16.96 -2.99 -32.62
N GLN A 405 17.79 -2.40 -33.49
CA GLN A 405 17.38 -1.97 -34.84
C GLN A 405 17.09 -3.16 -35.77
N GLN A 406 17.77 -4.29 -35.59
CA GLN A 406 17.46 -5.53 -36.32
C GLN A 406 16.20 -6.23 -35.84
N ALA A 407 15.92 -6.16 -34.54
CA ALA A 407 14.69 -6.73 -33.94
C ALA A 407 13.43 -5.87 -34.22
N ALA A 408 13.61 -4.60 -34.60
CA ALA A 408 12.52 -3.68 -34.94
C ALA A 408 12.19 -3.68 -36.46
N LYS A 409 12.90 -4.43 -37.26
CA LYS A 409 12.61 -4.71 -38.68
C LYS A 409 11.97 -6.09 -38.83
#